data_0932c9f423f95cf44bce9569149a09bc
#
_entry.id   0932c9f423f95cf44bce9569149a09bc
#
_cell.length_a   1.000
_cell.length_b   1.000
_cell.length_c   1.000
_cell.angle_alpha   90.00
_cell.angle_beta   90.00
_cell.angle_gamma   90.00
#
_symmetry.space_group_name_H-M   'P 1'
#
loop_
_entity.id
_entity.type
_entity.pdbx_description
1 polymer ?
#
loop_
_entity_poly.entity_id
_entity_poly.type
_entity_poly.pdbx_seq_one_letter_code
_entity_poly.pdbx_strand_id
1 'polypeptide(L)'
;MPPKKKKLAAIIKLQISAGAANPAPPVGPALGQHGVNIMEFCKAYNAATESQRGNVVPVEISVYEDRSFDFKLKTPPAAKLLLKAAGVEKGSGEPHKNKVASVTWDQVKEIAETKKSDLNANDIDQAAKIIAGTARSMGITVE
;
A
#
# COMPACT_ATOMS: atom_id res chain seq x y z
N MET A 1 2.50 26.66 22.88
CA MET A 1 1.08 26.43 22.57
C MET A 1 0.92 25.07 21.97
N PRO A 2 -0.01 24.24 22.46
CA PRO A 2 -0.32 23.01 21.76
C PRO A 2 -0.82 23.36 20.35
N PRO A 3 -0.42 22.61 19.31
CA PRO A 3 -0.88 22.88 17.97
C PRO A 3 -2.41 22.81 17.93
N LYS A 4 -3.04 23.84 17.40
CA LYS A 4 -4.49 23.82 17.19
C LYS A 4 -4.82 22.59 16.36
N LYS A 5 -5.64 21.71 16.89
CA LYS A 5 -6.13 20.58 16.11
C LYS A 5 -6.94 21.12 14.95
N LYS A 6 -6.40 21.00 13.77
CA LYS A 6 -7.09 21.37 12.54
C LYS A 6 -8.25 20.42 12.33
N LYS A 7 -9.39 20.95 11.87
CA LYS A 7 -10.53 20.09 11.55
C LYS A 7 -10.23 19.27 10.30
N LEU A 8 -10.42 17.98 10.41
CA LEU A 8 -10.27 17.07 9.29
C LEU A 8 -11.44 17.25 8.32
N ALA A 9 -11.15 17.64 7.08
CA ALA A 9 -12.15 17.77 6.04
C ALA A 9 -12.40 16.45 5.31
N ALA A 10 -11.33 15.70 5.00
CA ALA A 10 -11.42 14.44 4.29
C ALA A 10 -10.18 13.57 4.50
N ILE A 11 -10.35 12.28 4.31
CA ILE A 11 -9.23 11.32 4.27
C ILE A 11 -9.23 10.67 2.89
N ILE A 12 -8.09 10.72 2.22
CA ILE A 12 -7.90 10.14 0.89
C ILE A 12 -6.92 8.98 1.02
N LYS A 13 -7.29 7.82 0.48
CA LYS A 13 -6.42 6.63 0.47
C LYS A 13 -6.03 6.33 -0.98
N LEU A 14 -4.74 6.31 -1.24
CA LEU A 14 -4.20 6.04 -2.58
C LEU A 14 -3.09 5.00 -2.51
N GLN A 15 -2.89 4.32 -3.63
CA GLN A 15 -1.74 3.43 -3.82
C GLN A 15 -0.92 4.00 -4.98
N ILE A 16 0.30 4.40 -4.67
CA ILE A 16 1.19 5.06 -5.62
C ILE A 16 2.54 4.33 -5.62
N SER A 17 3.13 4.18 -6.77
CA SER A 17 4.48 3.62 -6.87
C SER A 17 5.49 4.54 -6.17
N ALA A 18 6.33 3.97 -5.32
CA ALA A 18 7.31 4.72 -4.54
C ALA A 18 8.25 5.51 -5.46
N GLY A 19 8.44 6.78 -5.15
CA GLY A 19 9.28 7.68 -5.93
C GLY A 19 8.72 8.11 -7.29
N ALA A 20 7.48 7.73 -7.61
CA ALA A 20 6.85 7.97 -8.91
C ALA A 20 5.52 8.74 -8.83
N ALA A 21 5.27 9.42 -7.72
CA ALA A 21 4.08 10.26 -7.60
C ALA A 21 4.15 11.46 -8.55
N ASN A 22 3.08 11.68 -9.30
CA ASN A 22 2.97 12.78 -10.24
C ASN A 22 1.53 13.30 -10.28
N PRO A 23 1.27 14.48 -10.89
CA PRO A 23 -0.07 15.04 -10.98
C PRO A 23 -1.06 14.27 -11.85
N ALA A 24 -0.60 13.28 -12.57
CA ALA A 24 -1.47 12.44 -13.40
C ALA A 24 -2.41 11.58 -12.56
N PRO A 25 -3.55 11.11 -13.11
CA PRO A 25 -4.43 10.19 -12.38
C PRO A 25 -3.66 8.97 -11.83
N PRO A 26 -4.01 8.47 -10.63
CA PRO A 26 -5.16 8.86 -9.81
C PRO A 26 -4.91 10.01 -8.83
N VAL A 27 -3.70 10.53 -8.72
CA VAL A 27 -3.30 11.52 -7.71
C VAL A 27 -3.96 12.88 -7.93
N GLY A 28 -3.88 13.39 -9.16
CA GLY A 28 -4.40 14.71 -9.53
C GLY A 28 -5.88 14.90 -9.18
N PRO A 29 -6.77 14.06 -9.74
CA PRO A 29 -8.20 14.18 -9.46
C PRO A 29 -8.55 13.99 -7.99
N ALA A 30 -7.90 13.04 -7.30
CA ALA A 30 -8.18 12.77 -5.90
C ALA A 30 -7.84 13.95 -4.99
N LEU A 31 -6.72 14.61 -5.21
CA LEU A 31 -6.29 15.76 -4.42
C LEU A 31 -6.90 17.06 -4.90
N GLY A 32 -7.11 17.20 -6.19
CA GLY A 32 -7.69 18.40 -6.79
C GLY A 32 -9.11 18.71 -6.29
N GLN A 33 -9.91 17.69 -6.04
CA GLN A 33 -11.26 17.83 -5.49
C GLN A 33 -11.28 18.49 -4.11
N HIS A 34 -10.21 18.34 -3.35
CA HIS A 34 -10.08 18.88 -2.00
C HIS A 34 -9.26 20.18 -1.94
N GLY A 35 -8.79 20.66 -3.09
CA GLY A 35 -8.00 21.89 -3.16
C GLY A 35 -6.59 21.79 -2.59
N VAL A 36 -6.05 20.59 -2.48
CA VAL A 36 -4.69 20.34 -1.98
C VAL A 36 -3.65 20.63 -3.07
N ASN A 37 -2.50 21.17 -2.65
CA ASN A 37 -1.39 21.39 -3.58
C ASN A 37 -0.76 20.05 -4.00
N ILE A 38 -1.08 19.62 -5.22
CA ILE A 38 -0.67 18.32 -5.76
C ILE A 38 0.86 18.23 -5.89
N MET A 39 1.50 19.29 -6.36
CA MET A 39 2.95 19.29 -6.56
C MET A 39 3.71 19.16 -5.25
N GLU A 40 3.26 19.84 -4.21
CA GLU A 40 3.84 19.76 -2.88
C GLU A 40 3.70 18.34 -2.31
N PHE A 41 2.55 17.75 -2.45
CA PHE A 41 2.32 16.36 -2.05
C PHE A 41 3.24 15.40 -2.82
N CYS A 42 3.33 15.52 -4.12
CA CYS A 42 4.19 14.66 -4.95
C CYS A 42 5.66 14.74 -4.53
N LYS A 43 6.17 15.94 -4.28
CA LYS A 43 7.55 16.14 -3.81
C LYS A 43 7.79 15.48 -2.45
N ALA A 44 6.88 15.71 -1.50
CA ALA A 44 6.99 15.16 -0.15
C ALA A 44 6.90 13.62 -0.17
N TYR A 45 5.96 13.07 -0.93
CA TYR A 45 5.78 11.63 -1.08
C TYR A 45 7.00 10.98 -1.72
N ASN A 46 7.50 11.53 -2.82
CA ASN A 46 8.67 11.00 -3.52
C ASN A 46 9.91 11.00 -2.62
N ALA A 47 10.13 12.07 -1.86
CA ALA A 47 11.23 12.13 -0.89
C ALA A 47 11.09 11.08 0.21
N ALA A 48 9.88 10.90 0.74
CA ALA A 48 9.61 9.95 1.81
C ALA A 48 9.71 8.49 1.36
N THR A 49 9.44 8.19 0.08
CA THR A 49 9.42 6.84 -0.47
C THR A 49 10.62 6.49 -1.34
N GLU A 50 11.61 7.36 -1.41
CA GLU A 50 12.79 7.14 -2.25
C GLU A 50 13.51 5.83 -1.94
N SER A 51 13.62 5.48 -0.67
CA SER A 51 14.23 4.22 -0.22
C SER A 51 13.43 2.97 -0.60
N GLN A 52 12.17 3.13 -0.96
CA GLN A 52 11.25 2.03 -1.29
C GLN A 52 10.92 1.98 -2.78
N ARG A 53 11.73 2.60 -3.63
CA ARG A 53 11.52 2.56 -5.08
C ARG A 53 11.32 1.13 -5.60
N GLY A 54 10.40 0.99 -6.54
CA GLY A 54 10.02 -0.30 -7.12
C GLY A 54 8.88 -1.01 -6.39
N ASN A 55 8.46 -0.49 -5.24
CA ASN A 55 7.29 -1.01 -4.51
C ASN A 55 6.12 -0.04 -4.66
N VAL A 56 4.91 -0.57 -4.59
CA VAL A 56 3.71 0.26 -4.45
C VAL A 56 3.50 0.53 -2.97
N VAL A 57 3.47 1.79 -2.57
CA VAL A 57 3.28 2.18 -1.18
C VAL A 57 1.92 2.84 -1.03
N PRO A 58 1.01 2.26 -0.22
CA PRO A 58 -0.25 2.93 0.10
C PRO A 58 0.00 4.17 0.93
N VAL A 59 -0.74 5.22 0.65
CA VAL A 59 -0.66 6.47 1.40
C VAL A 59 -2.07 6.87 1.86
N GLU A 60 -2.17 7.28 3.11
CA GLU A 60 -3.38 7.85 3.67
C GLU A 60 -3.14 9.34 3.87
N ILE A 61 -3.88 10.16 3.13
CA ILE A 61 -3.74 11.61 3.13
C ILE A 61 -4.89 12.20 3.93
N SER A 62 -4.55 12.94 4.98
CA SER A 62 -5.54 13.68 5.77
C SER A 62 -5.58 15.12 5.28
N VAL A 63 -6.71 15.54 4.75
CA VAL A 63 -6.92 16.90 4.25
C VAL A 63 -7.72 17.68 5.29
N TYR A 64 -7.24 18.86 5.63
CA TYR A 64 -7.86 19.74 6.62
C TYR A 64 -8.63 20.88 5.95
N GLU A 65 -9.51 21.54 6.71
CA GLU A 65 -10.36 22.62 6.20
C GLU A 65 -9.56 23.83 5.68
N ASP A 66 -8.35 24.04 6.18
CA ASP A 66 -7.45 25.11 5.75
C ASP A 66 -6.66 24.77 4.47
N ARG A 67 -6.99 23.66 3.80
CA ARG A 67 -6.32 23.11 2.62
C ARG A 67 -4.91 22.57 2.88
N SER A 68 -4.50 22.49 4.14
CA SER A 68 -3.27 21.77 4.51
C SER A 68 -3.54 20.27 4.48
N PHE A 69 -2.46 19.50 4.40
CA PHE A 69 -2.55 18.05 4.39
C PHE A 69 -1.43 17.43 5.21
N ASP A 70 -1.73 16.26 5.76
CA ASP A 70 -0.73 15.35 6.32
C ASP A 70 -0.88 14.02 5.61
N PHE A 71 0.18 13.27 5.50
CA PHE A 71 0.10 11.93 4.93
C PHE A 71 0.84 10.92 5.80
N LYS A 72 0.32 9.70 5.80
CA LYS A 72 0.91 8.57 6.49
C LYS A 72 1.16 7.46 5.49
N LEU A 73 2.40 7.00 5.43
CA LEU A 73 2.78 5.86 4.59
C LEU A 73 2.47 4.56 5.32
N LYS A 74 2.01 3.59 4.56
CA LYS A 74 1.76 2.22 5.04
C LYS A 74 2.72 1.26 4.37
N THR A 75 2.75 0.02 4.84
CA THR A 75 3.55 -1.02 4.20
C THR A 75 2.97 -1.38 2.83
N PRO A 76 3.79 -1.88 1.89
CA PRO A 76 3.30 -2.27 0.57
C PRO A 76 2.13 -3.26 0.68
N PRO A 77 1.17 -3.24 -0.28
CA PRO A 77 0.06 -4.20 -0.26
C PRO A 77 0.55 -5.63 -0.33
N ALA A 78 -0.06 -6.52 0.45
CA ALA A 78 0.30 -7.95 0.46
C ALA A 78 0.21 -8.56 -0.94
N ALA A 79 -0.79 -8.17 -1.72
CA ALA A 79 -0.96 -8.62 -3.10
C ALA A 79 0.26 -8.32 -3.97
N LYS A 80 0.81 -7.13 -3.87
CA LYS A 80 1.99 -6.72 -4.65
C LYS A 80 3.26 -7.44 -4.20
N LEU A 81 3.42 -7.63 -2.90
CA LEU A 81 4.53 -8.40 -2.35
C LEU A 81 4.48 -9.86 -2.80
N LEU A 82 3.29 -10.47 -2.81
CA LEU A 82 3.06 -11.83 -3.29
C LEU A 82 3.37 -11.97 -4.78
N LEU A 83 2.93 -11.03 -5.61
CA LEU A 83 3.25 -11.04 -7.04
C LEU A 83 4.74 -10.97 -7.29
N LYS A 84 5.44 -10.13 -6.55
CA LYS A 84 6.89 -10.00 -6.64
C LYS A 84 7.61 -11.28 -6.21
N ALA A 85 7.19 -11.90 -5.10
CA ALA A 85 7.75 -13.15 -4.60
C ALA A 85 7.50 -14.32 -5.57
N ALA A 86 6.34 -14.36 -6.19
CA ALA A 86 5.96 -15.38 -7.17
C ALA A 86 6.57 -15.14 -8.56
N GLY A 87 7.09 -13.95 -8.82
CA GLY A 87 7.69 -13.59 -10.11
C GLY A 87 6.67 -13.37 -11.23
N VAL A 88 5.42 -13.00 -10.89
CA VAL A 88 4.36 -12.74 -11.86
C VAL A 88 3.90 -11.28 -11.76
N GLU A 89 3.41 -10.75 -12.86
CA GLU A 89 2.93 -9.35 -12.91
C GLU A 89 1.50 -9.20 -12.42
N LYS A 90 0.69 -10.23 -12.59
CA LYS A 90 -0.75 -10.18 -12.31
C LYS A 90 -1.24 -11.51 -11.74
N GLY A 91 -2.18 -11.42 -10.81
CA GLY A 91 -2.86 -12.58 -10.26
C GLY A 91 -3.89 -13.16 -11.24
N SER A 92 -4.48 -14.30 -10.87
CA SER A 92 -5.50 -14.98 -11.67
C SER A 92 -6.84 -14.23 -11.64
N GLY A 93 -7.50 -14.16 -12.78
CA GLY A 93 -8.91 -13.73 -12.86
C GLY A 93 -9.89 -14.77 -12.33
N GLU A 94 -9.49 -16.04 -12.29
CA GLU A 94 -10.28 -17.16 -11.78
C GLU A 94 -9.47 -17.97 -10.76
N PRO A 95 -9.20 -17.41 -9.55
CA PRO A 95 -8.27 -18.01 -8.61
C PRO A 95 -8.67 -19.39 -8.09
N HIS A 96 -9.94 -19.70 -8.12
CA HIS A 96 -10.46 -21.02 -7.69
C HIS A 96 -10.24 -22.13 -8.72
N LYS A 97 -10.02 -21.76 -9.98
CA LYS A 97 -9.81 -22.71 -11.09
C LYS A 97 -8.38 -22.65 -11.63
N ASN A 98 -7.91 -21.46 -11.89
CA ASN A 98 -6.61 -21.23 -12.53
C ASN A 98 -5.59 -20.69 -11.51
N LYS A 99 -4.59 -21.50 -11.19
CA LYS A 99 -3.45 -21.09 -10.38
C LYS A 99 -2.35 -20.58 -11.30
N VAL A 100 -1.83 -19.38 -11.02
CA VAL A 100 -0.85 -18.72 -11.91
C VAL A 100 0.57 -18.88 -11.40
N ALA A 101 0.77 -19.14 -10.11
CA ALA A 101 2.09 -19.26 -9.51
C ALA A 101 2.01 -19.98 -8.16
N SER A 102 3.17 -20.25 -7.58
CA SER A 102 3.27 -20.76 -6.21
C SER A 102 4.35 -19.99 -5.46
N VAL A 103 4.20 -19.91 -4.15
CA VAL A 103 5.20 -19.36 -3.23
C VAL A 103 5.44 -20.35 -2.10
N THR A 104 6.62 -20.29 -1.50
CA THR A 104 6.92 -21.12 -0.34
C THR A 104 6.38 -20.49 0.94
N TRP A 105 6.19 -21.30 1.96
CA TRP A 105 5.77 -20.82 3.27
C TRP A 105 6.76 -19.80 3.85
N ASP A 106 8.06 -20.00 3.61
CA ASP A 106 9.09 -19.07 4.05
C ASP A 106 8.95 -17.68 3.41
N GLN A 107 8.63 -17.64 2.11
CA GLN A 107 8.36 -16.37 1.42
C GLN A 107 7.14 -15.66 2.01
N VAL A 108 6.10 -16.42 2.35
CA VAL A 108 4.90 -15.86 3.00
C VAL A 108 5.25 -15.30 4.38
N LYS A 109 6.10 -15.96 5.15
CA LYS A 109 6.57 -15.45 6.44
C LYS A 109 7.37 -14.16 6.31
N GLU A 110 8.23 -14.03 5.31
CA GLU A 110 8.98 -12.80 5.03
C GLU A 110 8.04 -11.62 4.74
N ILE A 111 7.02 -11.86 3.93
CA ILE A 111 5.99 -10.85 3.63
C ILE A 111 5.24 -10.48 4.90
N ALA A 112 4.90 -11.47 5.73
CA ALA A 112 4.20 -11.25 6.99
C ALA A 112 5.03 -10.39 7.95
N GLU A 113 6.34 -10.61 8.04
CA GLU A 113 7.24 -9.78 8.83
C GLU A 113 7.26 -8.33 8.34
N THR A 114 7.33 -8.13 7.03
CA THR A 114 7.30 -6.80 6.43
C THR A 114 6.02 -6.04 6.78
N LYS A 115 4.89 -6.75 6.84
CA LYS A 115 3.58 -6.15 7.13
C LYS A 115 3.16 -6.23 8.60
N LYS A 116 3.98 -6.78 9.48
CA LYS A 116 3.62 -7.02 10.88
C LYS A 116 3.06 -5.79 11.58
N SER A 117 3.58 -4.60 11.28
CA SER A 117 3.10 -3.34 11.86
C SER A 117 1.67 -2.96 11.45
N ASP A 118 1.20 -3.45 10.31
CA ASP A 118 -0.14 -3.17 9.79
C ASP A 118 -1.14 -4.31 10.05
N LEU A 119 -0.66 -5.45 10.56
CA LEU A 119 -1.48 -6.61 10.83
C LEU A 119 -1.87 -6.68 12.30
N ASN A 120 -3.05 -7.23 12.57
CA ASN A 120 -3.54 -7.47 13.92
C ASN A 120 -3.19 -8.87 14.46
N ALA A 121 -2.25 -9.55 13.82
CA ALA A 121 -1.80 -10.87 14.23
C ALA A 121 -0.92 -10.81 15.49
N ASN A 122 -1.06 -11.78 16.38
CA ASN A 122 -0.31 -11.85 17.62
C ASN A 122 1.11 -12.39 17.43
N ASP A 123 1.30 -13.25 16.43
CA ASP A 123 2.60 -13.85 16.11
C ASP A 123 2.80 -13.97 14.60
N ILE A 124 4.00 -14.37 14.20
CA ILE A 124 4.38 -14.45 12.78
C ILE A 124 3.61 -15.56 12.04
N ASP A 125 3.27 -16.66 12.71
CA ASP A 125 2.52 -17.75 12.10
C ASP A 125 1.09 -17.32 11.77
N GLN A 126 0.46 -16.55 12.64
CA GLN A 126 -0.87 -15.98 12.38
C GLN A 126 -0.82 -14.95 11.26
N ALA A 127 0.21 -14.11 11.25
CA ALA A 127 0.44 -13.15 10.16
C ALA A 127 0.64 -13.87 8.83
N ALA A 128 1.42 -14.96 8.80
CA ALA A 128 1.62 -15.77 7.62
C ALA A 128 0.31 -16.39 7.09
N LYS A 129 -0.57 -16.82 7.96
CA LYS A 129 -1.90 -17.33 7.57
C LYS A 129 -2.75 -16.26 6.87
N ILE A 130 -2.69 -15.02 7.35
CA ILE A 130 -3.40 -13.90 6.72
C ILE A 130 -2.88 -13.68 5.30
N ILE A 131 -1.57 -13.67 5.13
CA ILE A 131 -0.93 -13.49 3.82
C ILE A 131 -1.22 -14.69 2.90
N ALA A 132 -1.20 -15.91 3.43
CA ALA A 132 -1.54 -17.12 2.66
C ALA A 132 -2.98 -17.07 2.13
N GLY A 133 -3.92 -16.56 2.93
CA GLY A 133 -5.30 -16.33 2.49
C GLY A 133 -5.39 -15.35 1.32
N THR A 134 -4.62 -14.26 1.37
CA THR A 134 -4.54 -13.30 0.26
C THR A 134 -3.96 -13.95 -0.99
N ALA A 135 -2.90 -14.75 -0.86
CA ALA A 135 -2.30 -15.50 -1.98
C ALA A 135 -3.33 -16.44 -2.64
N ARG A 136 -4.07 -17.16 -1.83
CA ARG A 136 -5.14 -18.05 -2.31
C ARG A 136 -6.19 -17.29 -3.12
N SER A 137 -6.59 -16.11 -2.68
CA SER A 137 -7.54 -15.26 -3.38
C SER A 137 -7.01 -14.73 -4.72
N MET A 138 -5.70 -14.75 -4.90
CA MET A 138 -5.03 -14.29 -6.13
C MET A 138 -4.70 -15.43 -7.09
N GLY A 139 -4.99 -16.68 -6.73
CA GLY A 139 -4.60 -17.83 -7.53
C GLY A 139 -3.13 -18.24 -7.36
N ILE A 140 -2.52 -17.88 -6.25
CA ILE A 140 -1.16 -18.26 -5.89
C ILE A 140 -1.24 -19.35 -4.82
N THR A 141 -0.63 -20.50 -5.06
CA THR A 141 -0.59 -21.59 -4.09
C THR A 141 0.58 -21.37 -3.11
N VAL A 142 0.36 -21.77 -1.87
CA VAL A 142 1.39 -21.73 -0.82
C VAL A 142 1.81 -23.15 -0.50
N GLU A 143 3.10 -23.43 -0.65
CA GLU A 143 3.68 -24.76 -0.40
C GLU A 143 4.42 -24.83 0.93
#